data_995c0963bb38e38d889b67f58bac0e61
#
_entry.id   995c0963bb38e38d889b67f58bac0e61
#
_cell.length_a   1.000
_cell.length_b   1.000
_cell.length_c   1.000
_cell.angle_alpha   90.00
_cell.angle_beta   90.00
_cell.angle_gamma   90.00
#
_symmetry.space_group_name_H-M   'P 1'
#
loop_
_entity.id
_entity.type
_entity.pdbx_description
1 polymer ?
#
loop_
_entity_poly.entity_id
_entity_poly.type
_entity_poly.pdbx_seq_one_letter_code
_entity_poly.pdbx_strand_id
1 'polypeptide(L)'
;TSFYSIQKGPASVEADSTLREMKIINLSNQIKDFADTAAVVSNLDLIISVDTAVVHLAGALGKPVWNLIHFAPDWRWLLNRDDSPWYPEMRLFRQTKSNDWTTVFKRVKEALLQIVNDSRTVTTEFNENTLQHSIS
;
A
#
# COMPACT_ATOMS: atom_id res chain seq x y z
N THR A 1 -10.62 -8.30 2.01
CA THR A 1 -9.56 -7.40 1.50
C THR A 1 -9.30 -7.69 0.04
N SER A 2 -9.29 -6.66 -0.78
CA SER A 2 -8.99 -6.78 -2.22
C SER A 2 -7.66 -6.09 -2.53
N PHE A 3 -6.88 -6.70 -3.40
CA PHE A 3 -5.58 -6.18 -3.83
C PHE A 3 -5.63 -5.81 -5.30
N TYR A 4 -5.03 -4.67 -5.63
CA TYR A 4 -4.98 -4.13 -6.99
C TYR A 4 -3.54 -3.83 -7.38
N SER A 5 -3.17 -4.17 -8.60
CA SER A 5 -1.88 -3.75 -9.19
C SER A 5 -2.12 -2.60 -10.16
N ILE A 6 -1.36 -1.53 -9.98
CA ILE A 6 -1.36 -0.36 -10.87
C ILE A 6 -0.02 -0.18 -11.57
N GLN A 7 0.81 -1.21 -11.57
CA GLN A 7 2.12 -1.19 -12.23
C GLN A 7 1.96 -1.07 -13.75
N LYS A 8 2.72 -0.18 -14.36
CA LYS A 8 2.77 0.03 -15.81
C LYS A 8 4.13 -0.34 -16.39
N GLY A 9 4.15 -0.53 -17.71
CA GLY A 9 5.37 -0.84 -18.45
C GLY A 9 5.57 -2.33 -18.69
N PRO A 10 6.72 -2.74 -19.28
CA PRO A 10 6.99 -4.14 -19.65
C PRO A 10 6.89 -5.11 -18.48
N ALA A 11 7.32 -4.69 -17.30
CA ALA A 11 7.25 -5.52 -16.09
C ALA A 11 5.81 -5.88 -15.67
N SER A 12 4.81 -5.08 -16.05
CA SER A 12 3.41 -5.39 -15.75
C SER A 12 2.90 -6.60 -16.54
N VAL A 13 3.41 -6.80 -17.74
CA VAL A 13 3.04 -7.95 -18.59
C VAL A 13 3.65 -9.23 -18.04
N GLU A 14 4.91 -9.17 -17.63
CA GLU A 14 5.60 -10.32 -17.01
C GLU A 14 4.95 -10.74 -15.69
N ALA A 15 4.45 -9.78 -14.92
CA ALA A 15 3.81 -10.02 -13.64
C ALA A 15 2.37 -10.56 -13.77
N ASP A 16 1.72 -10.46 -14.92
CA ASP A 16 0.29 -10.72 -15.07
C ASP A 16 -0.13 -12.14 -14.65
N SER A 17 0.66 -13.15 -15.00
CA SER A 17 0.41 -14.54 -14.58
C SER A 17 0.48 -14.71 -13.06
N THR A 18 1.51 -14.14 -12.44
CA THR A 18 1.69 -14.18 -10.98
C THR A 18 0.56 -13.43 -10.26
N LEU A 19 0.15 -12.27 -10.78
CA LEU A 19 -0.96 -11.50 -10.22
C LEU A 19 -2.27 -12.30 -10.25
N ARG A 20 -2.54 -13.01 -11.34
CA ARG A 20 -3.73 -13.88 -11.46
C ARG A 20 -3.71 -15.02 -10.44
N GLU A 21 -2.57 -15.69 -10.28
CA GLU A 21 -2.40 -16.75 -9.28
C GLU A 21 -2.64 -16.24 -7.85
N MET A 22 -2.21 -15.02 -7.55
CA MET A 22 -2.40 -14.37 -6.25
C MET A 22 -3.78 -13.71 -6.09
N LYS A 23 -4.65 -13.78 -7.09
CA LYS A 23 -5.96 -13.11 -7.14
C LYS A 23 -5.87 -11.58 -6.96
N ILE A 24 -4.83 -10.98 -7.49
CA ILE A 24 -4.64 -9.53 -7.53
C ILE A 24 -5.24 -8.99 -8.82
N ILE A 25 -6.07 -7.96 -8.70
CA ILE A 25 -6.74 -7.34 -9.85
C ILE A 25 -5.76 -6.39 -10.54
N ASN A 26 -5.45 -6.65 -11.81
CA ASN A 26 -4.54 -5.82 -12.59
C ASN A 26 -5.31 -4.68 -13.27
N LEU A 27 -5.02 -3.45 -12.90
CA LEU A 27 -5.64 -2.23 -13.46
C LEU A 27 -4.74 -1.53 -14.49
N SER A 28 -3.58 -2.06 -14.82
CA SER A 28 -2.60 -1.40 -15.70
C SER A 28 -3.18 -1.00 -17.06
N ASN A 29 -4.05 -1.81 -17.63
CA ASN A 29 -4.68 -1.56 -18.92
C ASN A 29 -5.79 -0.50 -18.88
N GLN A 30 -6.32 -0.19 -17.70
CA GLN A 30 -7.36 0.82 -17.50
C GLN A 30 -6.78 2.21 -17.20
N ILE A 31 -5.51 2.28 -16.85
CA ILE A 31 -4.80 3.51 -16.53
C ILE A 31 -4.13 4.02 -17.82
N LYS A 32 -4.62 5.11 -18.36
CA LYS A 32 -4.11 5.73 -19.60
C LYS A 32 -3.12 6.85 -19.32
N ASP A 33 -3.35 7.63 -18.28
CA ASP A 33 -2.58 8.81 -17.93
C ASP A 33 -2.44 8.95 -16.39
N PHE A 34 -1.77 10.01 -15.98
CA PHE A 34 -1.54 10.31 -14.56
C PHE A 34 -2.83 10.68 -13.81
N ALA A 35 -3.82 11.27 -14.49
CA ALA A 35 -5.12 11.55 -13.91
C ALA A 35 -5.90 10.26 -13.58
N ASP A 36 -5.82 9.25 -14.43
CA ASP A 36 -6.39 7.92 -14.16
C ASP A 36 -5.73 7.28 -12.94
N THR A 37 -4.40 7.39 -12.82
CA THR A 37 -3.66 6.92 -11.64
C THR A 37 -4.15 7.63 -10.37
N ALA A 38 -4.32 8.94 -10.42
CA ALA A 38 -4.84 9.72 -9.28
C ALA A 38 -6.24 9.28 -8.89
N ALA A 39 -7.11 9.02 -9.85
CA ALA A 39 -8.48 8.54 -9.61
C ALA A 39 -8.49 7.18 -8.92
N VAL A 40 -7.66 6.24 -9.37
CA VAL A 40 -7.53 4.91 -8.74
C VAL A 40 -6.99 5.06 -7.31
N VAL A 41 -5.89 5.77 -7.13
CA VAL A 41 -5.26 5.99 -5.82
C VAL A 41 -6.24 6.62 -4.82
N SER A 42 -7.06 7.56 -5.26
CA SER A 42 -8.07 8.22 -4.41
C SER A 42 -9.13 7.26 -3.86
N ASN A 43 -9.34 6.13 -4.53
CA ASN A 43 -10.33 5.12 -4.13
C ASN A 43 -9.72 3.94 -3.36
N LEU A 44 -8.41 3.92 -3.16
CA LEU A 44 -7.74 2.87 -2.38
C LEU A 44 -7.59 3.28 -0.91
N ASP A 45 -7.62 2.31 -0.01
CA ASP A 45 -7.45 2.52 1.42
C ASP A 45 -5.99 2.61 1.84
N LEU A 46 -5.11 1.92 1.12
CA LEU A 46 -3.68 1.88 1.39
C LEU A 46 -2.91 1.68 0.09
N ILE A 47 -1.84 2.40 -0.09
CA ILE A 47 -0.90 2.24 -1.20
C ILE A 47 0.41 1.68 -0.66
N ILE A 48 0.92 0.64 -1.30
CA ILE A 48 2.22 0.04 -1.00
C ILE A 48 3.06 0.10 -2.26
N SER A 49 4.19 0.78 -2.21
CA SER A 49 5.05 0.95 -3.39
C SER A 49 6.51 1.18 -3.00
N VAL A 50 7.40 0.97 -3.94
CA VAL A 50 8.77 1.49 -3.88
C VAL A 50 8.76 2.98 -4.22
N ASP A 51 9.87 3.66 -3.98
CA ASP A 51 10.00 5.11 -4.21
C ASP A 51 9.82 5.48 -5.69
N THR A 52 8.59 5.84 -6.04
CA THR A 52 8.13 6.18 -7.40
C THR A 52 7.21 7.39 -7.38
N ALA A 53 6.84 7.90 -8.57
CA ALA A 53 5.88 8.99 -8.70
C ALA A 53 4.52 8.69 -8.03
N VAL A 54 4.10 7.44 -7.99
CA VAL A 54 2.84 7.02 -7.34
C VAL A 54 2.88 7.29 -5.83
N VAL A 55 4.01 7.08 -5.18
CA VAL A 55 4.19 7.37 -3.75
C VAL A 55 3.98 8.84 -3.46
N HIS A 56 4.59 9.71 -4.26
CA HIS A 56 4.44 11.16 -4.10
C HIS A 56 3.01 11.63 -4.39
N LEU A 57 2.38 11.09 -5.41
CA LEU A 57 0.99 11.37 -5.72
C LEU A 57 0.06 10.97 -4.57
N ALA A 58 0.20 9.77 -4.06
CA ALA A 58 -0.62 9.26 -2.97
C ALA A 58 -0.42 10.08 -1.68
N GLY A 59 0.82 10.46 -1.37
CA GLY A 59 1.14 11.34 -0.25
C GLY A 59 0.50 12.72 -0.38
N ALA A 60 0.56 13.32 -1.57
CA ALA A 60 -0.06 14.61 -1.85
C ALA A 60 -1.60 14.57 -1.76
N LEU A 61 -2.21 13.42 -2.05
CA LEU A 61 -3.66 13.18 -1.90
C LEU A 61 -4.07 12.84 -0.45
N GLY A 62 -3.14 12.84 0.49
CA GLY A 62 -3.41 12.51 1.89
C GLY A 62 -3.76 11.05 2.13
N LYS A 63 -3.38 10.14 1.24
CA LYS A 63 -3.64 8.71 1.37
C LYS A 63 -2.61 8.03 2.25
N PRO A 64 -2.99 7.00 3.02
CA PRO A 64 -2.04 6.14 3.69
C PRO A 64 -1.13 5.45 2.68
N VAL A 65 0.17 5.64 2.82
CA VAL A 65 1.21 5.10 1.92
C VAL A 65 2.28 4.38 2.73
N TRP A 66 2.61 3.18 2.29
CA TRP A 66 3.78 2.46 2.74
C TRP A 66 4.82 2.47 1.63
N ASN A 67 5.86 3.24 1.85
CA ASN A 67 6.97 3.42 0.91
C ASN A 67 8.14 2.51 1.28
N LEU A 68 8.50 1.61 0.38
CA LEU A 68 9.59 0.67 0.55
C LEU A 68 10.87 1.30 0.00
N ILE A 69 11.86 1.48 0.86
CA ILE A 69 13.03 2.32 0.61
C ILE A 69 14.31 1.50 0.55
N HIS A 70 15.13 1.78 -0.45
CA HIS A 70 16.48 1.22 -0.59
C HIS A 70 17.37 1.57 0.59
N PHE A 71 18.46 0.82 0.76
CA PHE A 71 19.47 1.06 1.78
C PHE A 71 20.11 2.47 1.66
N ALA A 72 20.31 2.95 0.44
CA ALA A 72 20.80 4.32 0.16
C ALA A 72 19.66 5.15 -0.46
N PRO A 73 18.76 5.71 0.35
CA PRO A 73 17.59 6.42 -0.13
C PRO A 73 17.90 7.84 -0.61
N ASP A 74 16.95 8.43 -1.35
CA ASP A 74 16.92 9.86 -1.65
C ASP A 74 16.87 10.69 -0.34
N TRP A 75 17.49 11.87 -0.36
CA TRP A 75 17.56 12.78 0.78
C TRP A 75 16.19 13.18 1.37
N ARG A 76 15.11 13.14 0.56
CA ARG A 76 13.73 13.44 0.98
C ARG A 76 13.23 12.56 2.12
N TRP A 77 13.75 11.34 2.23
CA TRP A 77 13.29 10.36 3.19
C TRP A 77 14.06 10.38 4.50
N LEU A 78 15.15 11.15 4.56
CA LEU A 78 16.06 11.22 5.69
C LEU A 78 16.56 9.83 6.13
N LEU A 79 17.53 9.80 7.02
CA LEU A 79 18.05 8.55 7.56
C LEU A 79 17.42 8.28 8.94
N ASN A 80 17.28 6.99 9.27
CA ASN A 80 16.90 6.53 10.60
C ASN A 80 15.51 6.98 11.10
N ARG A 81 14.56 7.18 10.20
CA ARG A 81 13.16 7.42 10.59
C ARG A 81 12.19 6.63 9.72
N ASP A 82 11.03 6.27 10.29
CA ASP A 82 9.97 5.48 9.64
C ASP A 82 8.79 6.34 9.18
N ASP A 83 8.85 7.64 9.37
CA ASP A 83 7.88 8.63 8.91
C ASP A 83 8.48 9.57 7.88
N SER A 84 7.63 10.39 7.26
CA SER A 84 8.06 11.42 6.33
C SER A 84 7.66 12.81 6.86
N PRO A 85 8.57 13.78 6.88
CA PRO A 85 8.21 15.16 7.24
C PRO A 85 7.32 15.83 6.18
N TRP A 86 7.30 15.30 4.96
CA TRP A 86 6.56 15.87 3.82
C TRP A 86 5.14 15.32 3.70
N TYR A 87 4.90 14.07 4.12
CA TYR A 87 3.64 13.37 3.97
C TYR A 87 3.23 12.69 5.29
N PRO A 88 2.29 13.26 6.07
CA PRO A 88 1.94 12.76 7.40
C PRO A 88 1.42 11.32 7.43
N GLU A 89 0.73 10.90 6.36
CA GLU A 89 0.14 9.56 6.25
C GLU A 89 1.09 8.53 5.61
N MET A 90 2.36 8.85 5.51
CA MET A 90 3.37 7.97 4.92
C MET A 90 4.19 7.25 5.98
N ARG A 91 4.28 5.93 5.84
CA ARG A 91 5.18 5.08 6.61
C ARG A 91 6.30 4.55 5.73
N LEU A 92 7.52 4.58 6.24
CA LEU A 92 8.72 4.16 5.52
C LEU A 92 9.16 2.77 5.99
N PHE A 93 9.36 1.85 5.04
CA PHE A 93 9.94 0.53 5.27
C PHE A 93 11.31 0.48 4.61
N ARG A 94 12.36 0.65 5.40
CA ARG A 94 13.75 0.76 4.92
C ARG A 94 14.45 -0.57 4.91
N GLN A 95 15.28 -0.79 3.88
CA GLN A 95 16.29 -1.84 3.94
C GLN A 95 17.30 -1.55 5.04
N THR A 96 17.60 -2.56 5.84
CA THR A 96 18.66 -2.51 6.87
C THR A 96 20.03 -2.86 6.31
N LYS A 97 20.05 -3.55 5.18
CA LYS A 97 21.25 -3.92 4.42
C LYS A 97 20.99 -3.74 2.92
N SER A 98 22.03 -3.48 2.15
CA SER A 98 21.93 -3.35 0.70
C SER A 98 21.31 -4.63 0.09
N ASN A 99 20.33 -4.45 -0.78
CA ASN A 99 19.60 -5.51 -1.47
C ASN A 99 18.83 -6.50 -0.59
N ASP A 100 18.61 -6.20 0.68
CA ASP A 100 17.81 -7.04 1.57
C ASP A 100 16.32 -6.63 1.53
N TRP A 101 15.63 -7.04 0.48
CA TRP A 101 14.20 -6.86 0.35
C TRP A 101 13.39 -7.87 1.16
N THR A 102 13.95 -9.03 1.47
CA THR A 102 13.25 -10.10 2.23
C THR A 102 12.80 -9.59 3.60
N THR A 103 13.68 -8.91 4.33
CA THR A 103 13.35 -8.32 5.64
C THR A 103 12.30 -7.21 5.51
N VAL A 104 12.37 -6.38 4.47
CA VAL A 104 11.39 -5.33 4.20
C VAL A 104 10.01 -5.94 3.95
N PHE A 105 9.89 -6.91 3.07
CA PHE A 105 8.62 -7.58 2.75
C PHE A 105 8.04 -8.32 3.95
N LYS A 106 8.87 -8.92 4.79
CA LYS A 106 8.42 -9.56 6.03
C LYS A 106 7.75 -8.54 6.96
N ARG A 107 8.37 -7.39 7.18
CA ARG A 107 7.80 -6.31 8.00
C ARG A 107 6.51 -5.75 7.41
N VAL A 108 6.45 -5.56 6.09
CA VAL A 108 5.24 -5.12 5.38
C VAL A 108 4.12 -6.13 5.56
N LYS A 109 4.40 -7.42 5.39
CA LYS A 109 3.41 -8.49 5.58
C LYS A 109 2.87 -8.51 7.01
N GLU A 110 3.72 -8.42 8.00
CA GLU A 110 3.31 -8.41 9.41
C GLU A 110 2.41 -7.21 9.72
N ALA A 111 2.78 -6.01 9.25
CA ALA A 111 2.00 -4.80 9.42
C ALA A 111 0.65 -4.88 8.70
N LEU A 112 0.62 -5.45 7.50
CA LEU A 112 -0.62 -5.62 6.72
C LEU A 112 -1.58 -6.60 7.40
N LEU A 113 -1.08 -7.71 7.92
CA LEU A 113 -1.88 -8.69 8.66
C LEU A 113 -2.49 -8.06 9.92
N GLN A 114 -1.75 -7.21 10.62
CA GLN A 114 -2.26 -6.49 11.78
C GLN A 114 -3.42 -5.56 11.41
N ILE A 115 -3.31 -4.78 10.34
CA ILE A 115 -4.39 -3.90 9.85
C ILE A 115 -5.64 -4.72 9.47
N VAL A 116 -5.47 -5.81 8.75
CA VAL A 116 -6.59 -6.67 8.34
C VAL A 116 -7.29 -7.29 9.55
N ASN A 117 -6.55 -7.73 10.56
CA ASN A 117 -7.11 -8.28 11.78
C ASN A 117 -7.86 -7.22 12.59
N ASP A 118 -7.30 -6.02 12.76
CA ASP A 118 -7.94 -4.91 13.45
C ASP A 118 -9.25 -4.51 12.75
N SER A 119 -9.27 -4.44 11.42
CA SER A 119 -10.48 -4.16 10.65
C SER A 119 -11.57 -5.22 10.83
N ARG A 120 -11.20 -6.50 10.89
CA ARG A 120 -12.14 -7.61 11.17
C ARG A 120 -12.73 -7.52 12.57
N THR A 121 -11.91 -7.21 13.57
CA THR A 121 -12.35 -7.04 14.96
C THR A 121 -13.39 -5.93 15.07
N VAL A 122 -13.12 -4.76 14.49
CA VAL A 122 -14.07 -3.62 14.47
C VAL A 122 -15.37 -3.99 13.77
N THR A 123 -15.32 -4.67 12.65
CA THR A 123 -16.52 -5.12 11.91
C THR A 123 -17.35 -6.09 12.74
N THR A 124 -16.73 -7.00 13.47
CA THR A 124 -17.41 -7.97 14.35
C THR A 124 -18.14 -7.28 15.49
N GLU A 125 -17.47 -6.37 16.17
CA GLU A 125 -18.07 -5.58 17.26
C GLU A 125 -19.27 -4.74 16.78
N PHE A 126 -19.16 -4.13 15.61
CA PHE A 126 -20.25 -3.35 15.01
C PHE A 126 -21.47 -4.24 14.71
N ASN A 127 -21.27 -5.41 14.14
CA ASN A 127 -22.33 -6.34 13.82
C ASN A 127 -23.05 -6.85 15.08
N GLU A 128 -22.33 -7.17 16.13
CA GLU A 128 -22.89 -7.62 17.40
C GLU A 128 -23.75 -6.53 18.02
N ASN A 129 -23.29 -5.30 18.08
CA ASN A 129 -24.03 -4.16 18.60
C ASN A 129 -25.29 -3.87 17.77
N THR A 130 -25.22 -3.98 16.46
CA THR A 130 -26.37 -3.80 15.58
C THR A 130 -27.43 -4.88 15.79
N LEU A 131 -27.03 -6.14 15.97
CA LEU A 131 -27.93 -7.24 16.27
C LEU A 131 -28.60 -7.08 17.62
N GLN A 132 -27.88 -6.65 18.65
CA GLN A 132 -28.45 -6.38 19.97
C GLN A 132 -29.49 -5.26 19.94
N HIS A 133 -29.27 -4.20 19.17
CA HIS A 133 -30.24 -3.11 19.00
C HIS A 133 -31.46 -3.52 18.18
N SER A 134 -31.34 -4.48 17.29
CA SER A 134 -32.45 -5.00 16.48
C SER A 134 -33.38 -5.94 17.26
N ILE A 135 -32.91 -6.55 18.34
CA ILE A 135 -33.62 -7.50 19.17
C ILE A 135 -34.35 -6.80 20.35
N SER A 136 -33.89 -5.63 20.72
CA SER A 136 -34.48 -4.80 21.77
C SER A 136 -35.51 -3.80 21.20
#